data_64bfcc72f0d25922003640f98f1ae47f
#
_entry.id   64bfcc72f0d25922003640f98f1ae47f
#
_cell.length_a   1.000
_cell.length_b   1.000
_cell.length_c   1.000
_cell.angle_alpha   90.00
_cell.angle_beta   90.00
_cell.angle_gamma   90.00
#
_symmetry.space_group_name_H-M   'P 1'
#
loop_
_entity.id
_entity.type
_entity.pdbx_description
1 polymer ?
#
loop_
_entity_poly.entity_id
_entity_poly.type
_entity_poly.pdbx_seq_one_letter_code
_entity_poly.pdbx_strand_id
1 'polypeptide(L)'
;VNKRADEVVRSIASDFQLNVGMLENTGYVIAKKAESNQSLFDIILNALDETIRNRKEMYVLYDDFGKLCLKNLERMKVGLVIDEETGENFDYESSIDSDTYNQIKLTYDNSDTGKREVYIAKDSSNIEKWGVLQYFDTIDEKTNGAVKARALLDLYNQKTRSLEIKNALGDIRVRGGSLIIVNLNLGDVKLQNFMLVEKAKHTFKNGEHFMDLTLRGQNFISQ
;
A
#
# COMPACT_ATOMS: atom_id res chain seq x y z
N VAL A 1 -3.06 6.65 21.75
CA VAL A 1 -2.26 7.50 22.64
C VAL A 1 -0.77 7.26 22.37
N ASN A 2 -0.10 8.08 21.55
CA ASN A 2 1.35 8.01 21.30
C ASN A 2 1.86 6.56 21.09
N LYS A 3 1.23 5.83 20.19
CA LYS A 3 1.59 4.44 19.88
C LYS A 3 2.01 4.33 18.43
N ARG A 4 2.92 3.40 18.16
CA ARG A 4 3.23 2.96 16.80
C ARG A 4 2.12 2.01 16.28
N ALA A 5 2.04 1.82 14.97
CA ALA A 5 1.06 0.91 14.38
C ALA A 5 1.21 -0.54 14.89
N ASP A 6 2.44 -1.04 15.07
CA ASP A 6 2.69 -2.36 15.66
C ASP A 6 2.17 -2.47 17.11
N GLU A 7 2.23 -1.38 17.88
CA GLU A 7 1.72 -1.32 19.26
C GLU A 7 0.17 -1.24 19.27
N VAL A 8 -0.43 -0.62 18.28
CA VAL A 8 -1.90 -0.63 18.08
C VAL A 8 -2.37 -2.06 17.80
N VAL A 9 -1.74 -2.76 16.85
CA VAL A 9 -2.04 -4.16 16.56
C VAL A 9 -1.90 -5.03 17.81
N ARG A 10 -0.81 -4.87 18.56
CA ARG A 10 -0.57 -5.62 19.80
C ARG A 10 -1.64 -5.37 20.86
N SER A 11 -2.07 -4.12 21.01
CA SER A 11 -3.14 -3.78 21.97
C SER A 11 -4.45 -4.46 21.60
N ILE A 12 -4.86 -4.36 20.33
CA ILE A 12 -6.07 -5.02 19.83
C ILE A 12 -5.98 -6.55 20.03
N ALA A 13 -4.85 -7.15 19.65
CA ALA A 13 -4.65 -8.58 19.85
C ALA A 13 -4.77 -9.00 21.33
N SER A 14 -4.23 -8.19 22.24
CA SER A 14 -4.35 -8.43 23.69
C SER A 14 -5.80 -8.34 24.17
N ASP A 15 -6.54 -7.30 23.74
CA ASP A 15 -7.94 -7.09 24.16
C ASP A 15 -8.87 -8.22 23.71
N PHE A 16 -8.57 -8.85 22.57
CA PHE A 16 -9.33 -9.95 21.99
C PHE A 16 -8.67 -11.33 22.19
N GLN A 17 -7.62 -11.43 23.00
CA GLN A 17 -6.90 -12.68 23.31
C GLN A 17 -6.42 -13.43 22.06
N LEU A 18 -6.02 -12.68 21.03
CA LEU A 18 -5.48 -13.25 19.79
C LEU A 18 -4.00 -13.60 19.97
N ASN A 19 -3.61 -14.73 19.37
CA ASN A 19 -2.21 -15.11 19.33
C ASN A 19 -1.43 -14.14 18.45
N VAL A 20 -0.28 -13.69 18.92
CA VAL A 20 0.61 -12.80 18.21
C VAL A 20 1.87 -13.54 17.79
N GLY A 21 2.21 -13.43 16.51
CA GLY A 21 3.49 -13.85 15.96
C GLY A 21 4.50 -12.69 15.92
N MET A 22 5.15 -12.51 14.78
CA MET A 22 6.08 -11.40 14.60
C MET A 22 5.33 -10.10 14.28
N LEU A 23 5.45 -9.10 15.14
CA LEU A 23 5.04 -7.73 14.86
C LEU A 23 6.30 -6.88 14.72
N GLU A 24 6.65 -6.51 13.48
CA GLU A 24 7.81 -5.65 13.23
C GLU A 24 7.53 -4.22 13.69
N ASN A 25 8.56 -3.57 14.27
CA ASN A 25 8.48 -2.20 14.72
C ASN A 25 8.28 -1.26 13.53
N THR A 26 7.17 -0.51 13.51
CA THR A 26 6.82 0.40 12.43
C THR A 26 7.50 1.77 12.50
N GLY A 27 8.27 2.03 13.56
CA GLY A 27 9.19 3.16 13.70
C GLY A 27 8.56 4.55 13.86
N TYR A 28 7.27 4.73 13.55
CA TYR A 28 6.58 6.02 13.66
C TYR A 28 5.59 6.01 14.81
N VAL A 29 5.74 6.98 15.70
CA VAL A 29 4.82 7.18 16.84
C VAL A 29 3.69 8.12 16.40
N ILE A 30 2.49 7.58 16.32
CA ILE A 30 1.28 8.30 15.93
C ILE A 30 0.82 9.16 17.10
N ALA A 31 0.56 10.44 16.85
CA ALA A 31 -0.02 11.34 17.83
C ALA A 31 -1.40 10.81 18.31
N LYS A 32 -1.84 11.26 19.49
CA LYS A 32 -3.11 10.83 20.05
C LYS A 32 -4.26 11.07 19.08
N LYS A 33 -4.88 10.00 18.63
CA LYS A 33 -6.09 9.99 17.81
C LYS A 33 -7.19 9.22 18.55
N ALA A 34 -8.39 9.78 18.61
CA ALA A 34 -9.57 9.07 19.08
C ALA A 34 -10.24 8.44 17.86
N GLU A 35 -10.37 7.12 17.86
CA GLU A 35 -11.09 6.36 16.85
C GLU A 35 -12.46 5.98 17.44
N SER A 36 -13.54 6.35 16.77
CA SER A 36 -14.91 6.04 17.18
C SER A 36 -15.71 5.52 15.98
N ASN A 37 -16.58 4.56 16.22
CA ASN A 37 -17.43 3.93 15.21
C ASN A 37 -16.66 3.34 14.02
N GLN A 38 -15.49 2.74 14.29
CA GLN A 38 -14.66 2.11 13.28
C GLN A 38 -14.45 0.63 13.61
N SER A 39 -14.26 -0.18 12.56
CA SER A 39 -13.84 -1.56 12.77
C SER A 39 -12.40 -1.62 13.29
N LEU A 40 -12.03 -2.75 13.92
CA LEU A 40 -10.66 -2.93 14.39
C LEU A 40 -9.65 -2.92 13.23
N PHE A 41 -10.05 -3.43 12.07
CA PHE A 41 -9.23 -3.37 10.86
C PHE A 41 -9.04 -1.94 10.37
N ASP A 42 -10.07 -1.09 10.40
CA ASP A 42 -9.95 0.31 10.00
C ASP A 42 -9.01 1.07 10.93
N ILE A 43 -9.06 0.80 12.24
CA ILE A 43 -8.14 1.39 13.23
C ILE A 43 -6.69 1.00 12.90
N ILE A 44 -6.44 -0.26 12.57
CA ILE A 44 -5.12 -0.75 12.17
C ILE A 44 -4.68 -0.11 10.85
N LEU A 45 -5.56 -0.09 9.85
CA LEU A 45 -5.27 0.51 8.54
C LEU A 45 -4.95 2.00 8.67
N ASN A 46 -5.72 2.75 9.44
CA ASN A 46 -5.44 4.16 9.71
C ASN A 46 -4.05 4.37 10.35
N ALA A 47 -3.66 3.49 11.28
CA ALA A 47 -2.34 3.56 11.89
C ALA A 47 -1.21 3.22 10.91
N LEU A 48 -1.43 2.27 10.01
CA LEU A 48 -0.49 1.93 8.94
C LEU A 48 -0.41 3.04 7.89
N ASP A 49 -1.51 3.66 7.53
CA ASP A 49 -1.56 4.81 6.61
C ASP A 49 -0.76 5.99 7.14
N GLU A 50 -0.88 6.31 8.43
CA GLU A 50 -0.06 7.34 9.06
C GLU A 50 1.44 6.98 9.00
N THR A 51 1.76 5.70 9.14
CA THR A 51 3.14 5.22 8.99
C THR A 51 3.64 5.41 7.55
N ILE A 52 2.86 5.03 6.54
CA ILE A 52 3.20 5.22 5.12
C ILE A 52 3.45 6.70 4.81
N ARG A 53 2.54 7.58 5.25
CA ARG A 53 2.63 9.02 4.99
C ARG A 53 3.88 9.67 5.59
N ASN A 54 4.36 9.14 6.72
CA ASN A 54 5.50 9.73 7.44
C ASN A 54 6.83 9.03 7.18
N ARG A 55 6.82 7.73 6.88
CA ARG A 55 8.05 6.94 6.67
C ARG A 55 8.22 6.40 5.26
N LYS A 56 7.15 6.43 4.44
CA LYS A 56 7.12 5.80 3.11
C LYS A 56 7.39 4.28 3.15
N GLU A 57 7.08 3.65 4.28
CA GLU A 57 7.22 2.21 4.51
C GLU A 57 5.84 1.56 4.57
N MET A 58 5.66 0.48 3.83
CA MET A 58 4.42 -0.31 3.84
C MET A 58 4.60 -1.55 4.69
N TYR A 59 3.52 -1.92 5.39
CA TYR A 59 3.48 -3.12 6.21
C TYR A 59 2.26 -3.95 5.84
N VAL A 60 2.40 -5.26 5.94
CA VAL A 60 1.34 -6.24 5.69
C VAL A 60 0.96 -6.91 7.00
N LEU A 61 -0.32 -6.83 7.34
CA LEU A 61 -0.92 -7.59 8.43
C LEU A 61 -1.45 -8.90 7.86
N TYR A 62 -1.08 -10.02 8.44
CA TYR A 62 -1.50 -11.34 7.97
C TYR A 62 -1.59 -12.36 9.11
N ASP A 63 -2.34 -13.42 8.86
CA ASP A 63 -2.36 -14.59 9.71
C ASP A 63 -1.26 -15.58 9.34
N ASP A 64 -0.52 -16.06 10.32
CA ASP A 64 0.49 -17.10 10.16
C ASP A 64 0.15 -18.28 11.09
N PHE A 65 -0.65 -19.21 10.57
CA PHE A 65 -1.13 -20.37 11.32
C PHE A 65 -1.73 -20.03 12.68
N GLY A 66 -2.69 -19.11 12.69
CA GLY A 66 -3.39 -18.64 13.88
C GLY A 66 -2.62 -17.61 14.72
N LYS A 67 -1.56 -17.03 14.19
CA LYS A 67 -0.79 -15.96 14.81
C LYS A 67 -0.86 -14.69 13.95
N LEU A 68 -1.27 -13.59 14.55
CA LEU A 68 -1.31 -12.30 13.89
C LEU A 68 0.11 -11.75 13.70
N CYS A 69 0.51 -11.53 12.46
CA CYS A 69 1.83 -11.05 12.09
C CYS A 69 1.75 -9.72 11.34
N LEU A 70 2.71 -8.83 11.60
CA LEU A 70 2.90 -7.56 10.87
C LEU A 70 4.33 -7.50 10.36
N LYS A 71 4.51 -7.35 9.05
CA LYS A 71 5.83 -7.38 8.43
C LYS A 71 5.99 -6.25 7.41
N ASN A 72 7.19 -5.68 7.34
CA ASN A 72 7.53 -4.69 6.31
C ASN A 72 7.48 -5.35 4.93
N LEU A 73 6.84 -4.66 3.97
CA LEU A 73 6.62 -5.17 2.61
C LEU A 73 7.94 -5.53 1.90
N GLU A 74 8.99 -4.74 2.08
CA GLU A 74 10.31 -5.00 1.48
C GLU A 74 10.92 -6.35 1.90
N ARG A 75 10.51 -6.87 3.06
CA ARG A 75 10.93 -8.18 3.58
C ARG A 75 10.01 -9.33 3.16
N MET A 76 8.96 -9.01 2.36
CA MET A 76 8.04 -10.00 1.80
C MET A 76 8.42 -10.43 0.37
N LYS A 77 9.65 -10.12 -0.05
CA LYS A 77 10.18 -10.53 -1.35
C LYS A 77 10.32 -12.05 -1.42
N VAL A 78 9.69 -12.64 -2.43
CA VAL A 78 9.83 -14.04 -2.78
C VAL A 78 10.66 -14.09 -4.06
N GLY A 79 11.72 -14.91 -4.08
CA GLY A 79 12.58 -15.08 -5.24
C GLY A 79 11.89 -15.87 -6.36
N LEU A 80 10.67 -15.48 -6.72
CA LEU A 80 9.88 -16.02 -7.82
C LEU A 80 9.85 -15.00 -8.94
N VAL A 81 10.12 -15.47 -10.17
CA VAL A 81 9.96 -14.70 -11.40
C VAL A 81 8.76 -15.27 -12.15
N ILE A 82 7.83 -14.42 -12.54
CA ILE A 82 6.75 -14.75 -13.47
C ILE A 82 7.09 -14.15 -14.84
N ASP A 83 7.09 -14.99 -15.84
CA ASP A 83 7.33 -14.67 -17.25
C ASP A 83 6.31 -15.39 -18.16
N GLU A 84 6.46 -15.29 -19.47
CA GLU A 84 5.56 -15.90 -20.44
C GLU A 84 5.58 -17.45 -20.42
N GLU A 85 6.62 -18.06 -19.83
CA GLU A 85 6.74 -19.52 -19.73
C GLU A 85 6.11 -20.06 -18.45
N THR A 86 6.02 -19.22 -17.39
CA THR A 86 5.60 -19.62 -16.04
C THR A 86 4.16 -19.21 -15.69
N GLY A 87 3.51 -18.45 -16.56
CA GLY A 87 2.12 -18.04 -16.39
C GLY A 87 1.35 -17.98 -17.69
N GLU A 88 0.02 -17.94 -17.59
CA GLU A 88 -0.88 -17.85 -18.74
C GLU A 88 -1.89 -16.70 -18.54
N ASN A 89 -2.51 -16.25 -19.65
CA ASN A 89 -3.62 -15.30 -19.65
C ASN A 89 -3.33 -14.04 -18.79
N PHE A 90 -2.40 -13.25 -19.28
CA PHE A 90 -2.01 -11.99 -18.66
C PHE A 90 -2.98 -10.88 -19.06
N ASP A 91 -3.62 -10.24 -18.07
CA ASP A 91 -4.45 -9.06 -18.25
C ASP A 91 -3.81 -7.87 -17.49
N TYR A 92 -3.28 -6.92 -18.26
CA TYR A 92 -2.55 -5.76 -17.73
C TYR A 92 -3.34 -4.47 -17.95
N GLU A 93 -3.56 -3.75 -16.87
CA GLU A 93 -4.19 -2.46 -16.87
C GLU A 93 -3.27 -1.38 -16.26
N SER A 94 -3.24 -0.21 -16.90
CA SER A 94 -2.60 0.98 -16.35
C SER A 94 -3.62 2.11 -16.32
N SER A 95 -3.96 2.61 -15.14
CA SER A 95 -5.04 3.57 -14.93
C SER A 95 -4.59 4.81 -14.16
N ILE A 96 -5.33 5.90 -14.34
CA ILE A 96 -5.27 7.13 -13.54
C ILE A 96 -6.59 7.37 -12.79
N ASP A 97 -7.55 6.44 -12.86
CA ASP A 97 -8.92 6.65 -12.38
C ASP A 97 -9.06 6.45 -10.86
N SER A 98 -8.08 5.79 -10.23
CA SER A 98 -8.10 5.57 -8.77
C SER A 98 -6.72 5.77 -8.17
N ASP A 99 -6.68 6.38 -6.98
CA ASP A 99 -5.46 6.61 -6.19
C ASP A 99 -4.34 7.35 -6.93
N THR A 100 -4.70 8.11 -8.00
CA THR A 100 -3.77 8.94 -8.76
C THR A 100 -4.14 10.40 -8.58
N TYR A 101 -3.24 11.20 -7.99
CA TYR A 101 -3.45 12.63 -7.76
C TYR A 101 -2.20 13.41 -8.15
N ASN A 102 -2.34 14.35 -9.08
CA ASN A 102 -1.26 15.24 -9.52
C ASN A 102 -1.32 16.63 -8.90
N GLN A 103 -2.30 16.86 -8.03
CA GLN A 103 -2.43 18.04 -7.20
C GLN A 103 -2.92 17.65 -5.80
N ILE A 104 -2.19 18.08 -4.79
CA ILE A 104 -2.55 17.89 -3.38
C ILE A 104 -2.93 19.25 -2.82
N LYS A 105 -4.12 19.36 -2.25
CA LYS A 105 -4.60 20.55 -1.54
C LYS A 105 -4.90 20.18 -0.09
N LEU A 106 -4.13 20.75 0.83
CA LEU A 106 -4.35 20.59 2.26
C LEU A 106 -4.84 21.92 2.86
N THR A 107 -5.74 21.86 3.83
CA THR A 107 -6.24 23.03 4.54
C THR A 107 -6.09 22.87 6.03
N TYR A 108 -5.86 24.00 6.70
CA TYR A 108 -5.87 24.11 8.15
C TYR A 108 -6.70 25.36 8.56
N ASP A 109 -7.71 25.16 9.39
CA ASP A 109 -8.49 26.24 9.95
C ASP A 109 -7.84 26.68 11.28
N ASN A 110 -7.10 27.79 11.24
CA ASN A 110 -6.41 28.32 12.40
C ASN A 110 -7.42 29.04 13.31
N SER A 111 -7.72 28.42 14.45
CA SER A 111 -8.69 28.92 15.43
C SER A 111 -8.26 30.24 16.09
N ASP A 112 -6.95 30.48 16.19
CA ASP A 112 -6.42 31.68 16.89
C ASP A 112 -6.51 32.93 16.01
N THR A 113 -6.34 32.76 14.70
CA THR A 113 -6.37 33.84 13.72
C THR A 113 -7.68 33.96 12.96
N GLY A 114 -8.54 32.94 13.04
CA GLY A 114 -9.78 32.81 12.25
C GLY A 114 -9.53 32.68 10.74
N LYS A 115 -8.30 32.38 10.32
CA LYS A 115 -7.93 32.27 8.91
C LYS A 115 -7.72 30.82 8.52
N ARG A 116 -8.10 30.51 7.26
CA ARG A 116 -7.79 29.22 6.63
C ARG A 116 -6.45 29.31 5.92
N GLU A 117 -5.53 28.47 6.32
CA GLU A 117 -4.27 28.23 5.62
C GLU A 117 -4.46 27.16 4.54
N VAL A 118 -3.86 27.37 3.38
CA VAL A 118 -3.97 26.45 2.25
C VAL A 118 -2.58 26.09 1.76
N TYR A 119 -2.30 24.80 1.67
CA TYR A 119 -1.04 24.26 1.16
C TYR A 119 -1.32 23.48 -0.12
N ILE A 120 -0.66 23.84 -1.21
CA ILE A 120 -0.82 23.17 -2.51
C ILE A 120 0.53 22.68 -3.01
N ALA A 121 0.60 21.40 -3.36
CA ALA A 121 1.68 20.80 -4.13
C ALA A 121 1.09 20.24 -5.43
N LYS A 122 1.75 20.46 -6.57
CA LYS A 122 1.26 19.99 -7.87
C LYS A 122 2.40 19.63 -8.81
N ASP A 123 2.12 18.75 -9.75
CA ASP A 123 2.97 18.43 -10.90
C ASP A 123 2.31 18.94 -12.17
N SER A 124 2.86 20.03 -12.73
CA SER A 124 2.31 20.67 -13.92
C SER A 124 2.42 19.78 -15.16
N SER A 125 3.47 18.96 -15.27
CA SER A 125 3.68 18.06 -16.41
C SER A 125 2.60 16.95 -16.46
N ASN A 126 2.25 16.39 -15.32
CA ASN A 126 1.18 15.40 -15.26
C ASN A 126 -0.21 16.03 -15.34
N ILE A 127 -0.38 17.28 -14.89
CA ILE A 127 -1.62 18.05 -15.10
C ILE A 127 -1.88 18.29 -16.59
N GLU A 128 -0.86 18.64 -17.36
CA GLU A 128 -0.98 18.82 -18.81
C GLU A 128 -1.40 17.54 -19.54
N LYS A 129 -0.95 16.37 -19.06
CA LYS A 129 -1.23 15.08 -19.68
C LYS A 129 -2.58 14.47 -19.29
N TRP A 130 -2.99 14.64 -18.03
CA TRP A 130 -4.10 13.89 -17.43
C TRP A 130 -5.25 14.78 -16.96
N GLY A 131 -5.10 16.10 -17.05
CA GLY A 131 -5.97 17.04 -16.36
C GLY A 131 -5.66 17.12 -14.86
N VAL A 132 -6.44 17.91 -14.13
CA VAL A 132 -6.27 18.08 -12.68
C VAL A 132 -6.93 16.93 -11.93
N LEU A 133 -6.13 16.11 -11.29
CA LEU A 133 -6.55 15.05 -10.36
C LEU A 133 -6.18 15.51 -8.96
N GLN A 134 -7.15 16.03 -8.20
CA GLN A 134 -6.89 16.69 -6.93
C GLN A 134 -7.23 15.79 -5.74
N TYR A 135 -6.26 15.59 -4.83
CA TYR A 135 -6.48 15.13 -3.47
C TYR A 135 -6.75 16.31 -2.54
N PHE A 136 -7.75 16.20 -1.69
CA PHE A 136 -8.08 17.21 -0.68
C PHE A 136 -8.15 16.58 0.70
N ASP A 137 -7.52 17.24 1.69
CA ASP A 137 -7.60 16.83 3.09
C ASP A 137 -7.46 18.06 4.02
N THR A 138 -7.85 17.87 5.28
CA THR A 138 -7.65 18.87 6.35
C THR A 138 -6.57 18.38 7.29
N ILE A 139 -5.69 19.28 7.71
CA ILE A 139 -4.59 18.97 8.63
C ILE A 139 -4.76 19.70 9.96
N ASP A 140 -4.05 19.22 10.97
CA ASP A 140 -3.99 19.87 12.29
C ASP A 140 -2.86 20.93 12.36
N GLU A 141 -2.89 21.75 13.41
CA GLU A 141 -1.93 22.82 13.68
C GLU A 141 -0.47 22.32 13.74
N LYS A 142 -0.25 21.09 14.21
CA LYS A 142 1.09 20.53 14.42
C LYS A 142 1.71 19.98 13.12
N THR A 143 0.92 19.89 12.07
CA THR A 143 1.34 19.31 10.79
C THR A 143 1.96 20.38 9.89
N ASN A 144 3.20 20.16 9.45
CA ASN A 144 3.77 20.98 8.39
C ASN A 144 3.08 20.67 7.05
N GLY A 145 2.09 21.52 6.69
CA GLY A 145 1.24 21.30 5.52
C GLY A 145 2.02 21.27 4.19
N ALA A 146 3.06 22.06 4.05
CA ALA A 146 3.87 22.07 2.82
C ALA A 146 4.65 20.76 2.64
N VAL A 147 5.27 20.27 3.70
CA VAL A 147 6.02 18.99 3.68
C VAL A 147 5.06 17.83 3.44
N LYS A 148 3.91 17.79 4.13
CA LYS A 148 2.89 16.75 3.94
C LYS A 148 2.32 16.76 2.53
N ALA A 149 1.99 17.93 1.97
CA ALA A 149 1.47 18.04 0.61
C ALA A 149 2.48 17.51 -0.43
N ARG A 150 3.76 17.81 -0.26
CA ARG A 150 4.80 17.29 -1.15
C ARG A 150 4.96 15.78 -1.04
N ALA A 151 4.98 15.24 0.18
CA ALA A 151 5.07 13.80 0.41
C ALA A 151 3.87 13.03 -0.19
N LEU A 152 2.65 13.58 -0.07
CA LEU A 152 1.46 12.99 -0.69
C LEU A 152 1.51 13.08 -2.22
N LEU A 153 2.04 14.18 -2.78
CA LEU A 153 2.23 14.28 -4.22
C LEU A 153 3.20 13.22 -4.72
N ASP A 154 4.36 13.07 -4.09
CA ASP A 154 5.33 12.01 -4.43
C ASP A 154 4.72 10.62 -4.36
N LEU A 155 3.77 10.42 -3.44
CA LEU A 155 3.08 9.15 -3.22
C LEU A 155 2.08 8.83 -4.33
N TYR A 156 1.25 9.80 -4.70
CA TYR A 156 0.06 9.57 -5.53
C TYR A 156 0.20 10.03 -6.98
N ASN A 157 1.24 10.79 -7.34
CA ASN A 157 1.42 11.33 -8.68
C ASN A 157 2.02 10.31 -9.66
N GLN A 158 1.34 9.17 -9.77
CA GLN A 158 1.75 8.05 -10.62
C GLN A 158 0.54 7.23 -11.07
N LYS A 159 0.66 6.57 -12.22
CA LYS A 159 -0.36 5.62 -12.66
C LYS A 159 -0.40 4.40 -11.75
N THR A 160 -1.60 3.95 -11.45
CA THR A 160 -1.80 2.60 -10.90
C THR A 160 -1.59 1.55 -12.00
N ARG A 161 -1.06 0.42 -11.64
CA ARG A 161 -0.82 -0.72 -12.56
C ARG A 161 -1.34 -1.97 -11.89
N SER A 162 -2.20 -2.68 -12.60
CA SER A 162 -2.68 -4.00 -12.18
C SER A 162 -2.34 -5.05 -13.22
N LEU A 163 -2.10 -6.26 -12.78
CA LEU A 163 -1.84 -7.40 -13.64
C LEU A 163 -2.55 -8.61 -13.05
N GLU A 164 -3.46 -9.19 -13.82
CA GLU A 164 -4.03 -10.50 -13.50
C GLU A 164 -3.31 -11.58 -14.26
N ILE A 165 -2.98 -12.65 -13.58
CA ILE A 165 -2.30 -13.84 -14.14
C ILE A 165 -3.11 -15.07 -13.77
N LYS A 166 -3.40 -15.92 -14.73
CA LYS A 166 -4.06 -17.21 -14.50
C LYS A 166 -3.06 -18.35 -14.74
N ASN A 167 -3.28 -19.45 -14.02
CA ASN A 167 -2.49 -20.68 -14.16
C ASN A 167 -0.98 -20.47 -14.07
N ALA A 168 -0.50 -19.54 -13.25
CA ALA A 168 0.93 -19.45 -12.97
C ALA A 168 1.41 -20.71 -12.24
N LEU A 169 2.65 -21.13 -12.47
CA LEU A 169 3.27 -22.24 -11.72
C LEU A 169 3.23 -21.95 -10.23
N GLY A 170 2.80 -22.94 -9.43
CA GLY A 170 2.53 -22.78 -8.01
C GLY A 170 3.79 -22.67 -7.15
N ASP A 171 3.82 -21.66 -6.28
CA ASP A 171 4.81 -21.53 -5.20
C ASP A 171 4.08 -21.26 -3.89
N ILE A 172 4.17 -22.17 -2.93
CA ILE A 172 3.48 -22.07 -1.64
C ILE A 172 3.93 -20.89 -0.77
N ARG A 173 5.04 -20.23 -1.11
CA ARG A 173 5.54 -19.05 -0.41
C ARG A 173 4.81 -17.79 -0.81
N VAL A 174 4.12 -17.81 -1.98
CA VAL A 174 3.37 -16.66 -2.49
C VAL A 174 2.05 -16.54 -1.75
N ARG A 175 1.75 -15.33 -1.28
CA ARG A 175 0.53 -15.00 -0.56
C ARG A 175 0.20 -13.52 -0.76
N GLY A 176 -0.98 -13.09 -0.35
CA GLY A 176 -1.29 -11.65 -0.26
C GLY A 176 -0.21 -10.92 0.56
N GLY A 177 0.32 -9.83 0.02
CA GLY A 177 1.44 -9.09 0.59
C GLY A 177 2.82 -9.54 0.14
N SER A 178 2.97 -10.65 -0.61
CA SER A 178 4.26 -11.01 -1.19
C SER A 178 4.67 -10.05 -2.30
N LEU A 179 5.98 -9.84 -2.45
CA LEU A 179 6.58 -9.17 -3.60
C LEU A 179 7.22 -10.22 -4.51
N ILE A 180 6.80 -10.26 -5.76
CA ILE A 180 7.35 -11.15 -6.79
C ILE A 180 7.86 -10.36 -7.98
N ILE A 181 8.82 -10.92 -8.71
CA ILE A 181 9.34 -10.31 -9.92
C ILE A 181 8.44 -10.70 -11.08
N VAL A 182 7.99 -9.73 -11.85
CA VAL A 182 7.27 -9.92 -13.10
C VAL A 182 8.17 -9.46 -14.24
N ASN A 183 8.40 -10.35 -15.21
CA ASN A 183 9.22 -10.10 -16.40
C ASN A 183 8.42 -10.52 -17.64
N LEU A 184 7.57 -9.62 -18.13
CA LEU A 184 6.66 -9.86 -19.24
C LEU A 184 6.89 -8.87 -20.37
N ASN A 185 6.82 -9.37 -21.60
CA ASN A 185 6.79 -8.58 -22.81
C ASN A 185 5.39 -8.67 -23.42
N LEU A 186 4.54 -7.69 -23.11
CA LEU A 186 3.15 -7.63 -23.55
C LEU A 186 2.99 -6.85 -24.87
N GLY A 187 3.93 -6.99 -25.78
CA GLY A 187 3.98 -6.29 -27.07
C GLY A 187 4.61 -4.89 -26.92
N ASP A 188 3.80 -3.88 -26.77
CA ASP A 188 4.20 -2.48 -26.58
C ASP A 188 4.59 -2.13 -25.14
N VAL A 189 4.30 -3.01 -24.18
CA VAL A 189 4.61 -2.84 -22.75
C VAL A 189 5.58 -3.91 -22.27
N LYS A 190 6.74 -3.48 -21.77
CA LYS A 190 7.69 -4.34 -21.05
C LYS A 190 7.52 -4.12 -19.54
N LEU A 191 7.18 -5.18 -18.84
CA LEU A 191 7.11 -5.20 -17.37
C LEU A 191 8.31 -5.96 -16.84
N GLN A 192 9.20 -5.27 -16.13
CA GLN A 192 10.35 -5.88 -15.45
C GLN A 192 10.51 -5.22 -14.09
N ASN A 193 9.63 -5.59 -13.16
CA ASN A 193 9.53 -4.96 -11.85
C ASN A 193 9.07 -5.92 -10.78
N PHE A 194 9.32 -5.57 -9.53
CA PHE A 194 8.59 -6.16 -8.41
C PHE A 194 7.13 -5.71 -8.45
N MET A 195 6.21 -6.65 -8.26
CA MET A 195 4.79 -6.37 -8.08
C MET A 195 4.30 -6.96 -6.77
N LEU A 196 3.40 -6.22 -6.12
CA LEU A 196 2.72 -6.65 -4.90
C LEU A 196 1.61 -7.63 -5.25
N VAL A 197 1.62 -8.78 -4.62
CA VAL A 197 0.51 -9.74 -4.69
C VAL A 197 -0.62 -9.23 -3.80
N GLU A 198 -1.72 -8.78 -4.41
CA GLU A 198 -2.94 -8.40 -3.68
C GLU A 198 -3.78 -9.63 -3.34
N LYS A 199 -3.91 -10.54 -4.32
CA LYS A 199 -4.63 -11.80 -4.15
C LYS A 199 -3.82 -12.95 -4.75
N ALA A 200 -3.79 -14.06 -4.06
CA ALA A 200 -3.26 -15.33 -4.54
C ALA A 200 -4.29 -16.43 -4.27
N LYS A 201 -4.70 -17.14 -5.33
CA LYS A 201 -5.53 -18.34 -5.22
C LYS A 201 -4.70 -19.52 -5.65
N HIS A 202 -4.44 -20.43 -4.73
CA HIS A 202 -3.72 -21.67 -4.98
C HIS A 202 -4.68 -22.80 -5.33
N THR A 203 -4.39 -23.51 -6.41
CA THR A 203 -5.15 -24.68 -6.87
C THR A 203 -4.23 -25.89 -6.92
N PHE A 204 -4.57 -26.91 -6.14
CA PHE A 204 -3.87 -28.21 -6.13
C PHE A 204 -4.77 -29.25 -6.78
N LYS A 205 -4.35 -29.82 -7.89
CA LYS A 205 -5.12 -30.83 -8.64
C LYS A 205 -4.19 -31.82 -9.30
N ASN A 206 -4.48 -33.11 -9.15
CA ASN A 206 -3.72 -34.20 -9.80
C ASN A 206 -2.21 -34.18 -9.54
N GLY A 207 -1.78 -33.71 -8.35
CA GLY A 207 -0.36 -33.58 -8.02
C GLY A 207 0.32 -32.32 -8.57
N GLU A 208 -0.39 -31.48 -9.30
CA GLU A 208 0.08 -30.20 -9.81
C GLU A 208 -0.40 -29.06 -8.90
N HIS A 209 0.36 -27.96 -8.91
CA HIS A 209 0.05 -26.75 -8.15
C HIS A 209 0.12 -25.52 -9.06
N PHE A 210 -0.98 -24.78 -9.14
CA PHE A 210 -1.10 -23.55 -9.91
C PHE A 210 -1.58 -22.40 -9.03
N MET A 211 -1.35 -21.18 -9.51
CA MET A 211 -1.79 -19.95 -8.87
C MET A 211 -2.52 -19.04 -9.84
N ASP A 212 -3.66 -18.46 -9.39
CA ASP A 212 -4.23 -17.27 -9.99
C ASP A 212 -3.81 -16.08 -9.12
N LEU A 213 -3.22 -15.05 -9.72
CA LEU A 213 -2.64 -13.91 -9.05
C LEU A 213 -3.29 -12.60 -9.51
N THR A 214 -3.60 -11.70 -8.57
CA THR A 214 -3.87 -10.30 -8.84
C THR A 214 -2.71 -9.50 -8.26
N LEU A 215 -2.01 -8.76 -9.12
CA LEU A 215 -0.79 -8.04 -8.79
C LEU A 215 -0.99 -6.54 -8.96
N ARG A 216 -0.37 -5.76 -8.07
CA ARG A 216 -0.32 -4.30 -8.18
C ARG A 216 1.13 -3.83 -8.29
N GLY A 217 1.39 -2.97 -9.28
CA GLY A 217 2.67 -2.27 -9.43
C GLY A 217 2.57 -0.86 -8.88
N GLN A 218 3.52 -0.47 -8.03
CA GLN A 218 3.68 0.90 -7.52
C GLN A 218 5.15 1.22 -7.30
N ASN A 219 5.50 2.54 -7.34
CA ASN A 219 6.87 3.01 -7.12
C ASN A 219 7.35 2.96 -5.65
N PHE A 220 6.56 2.38 -4.73
CA PHE A 220 6.99 2.13 -3.33
C PHE A 220 7.95 0.96 -3.19
N ILE A 221 8.06 0.19 -4.24
CA ILE A 221 8.96 -0.95 -4.28
C ILE A 221 10.24 -0.43 -4.88
N SER A 222 11.27 -0.25 -4.07
CA SER A 222 12.61 0.13 -4.55
C SER A 222 13.07 -0.89 -5.60
N GLN A 223 13.50 -0.38 -6.73
CA GLN A 223 14.08 -1.16 -7.82
C GLN A 223 15.31 -1.94 -7.35
#